data_3465758feee72b7fa07b9aff65ca2c08
#
_entry.id   3465758feee72b7fa07b9aff65ca2c08
#
_cell.length_a   1.000
_cell.length_b   1.000
_cell.length_c   1.000
_cell.angle_alpha   90.00
_cell.angle_beta   90.00
_cell.angle_gamma   90.00
#
_symmetry.space_group_name_H-M   'P 1'
#
loop_
_entity.id
_entity.type
_entity.pdbx_description
1 polymer ?
#
loop_
_entity_poly.entity_id
_entity_poly.type
_entity_poly.pdbx_seq_one_letter_code
_entity_poly.pdbx_strand_id
1 'polypeptide(L)'
;MPFKKLKTINGGCMREYISIIGGGLAGCEAAYQIAKRGIKVKLYEMKPDKFSPAHSNTNLAEIVCSNSFKSNLHTNACGLLKEELRLLDSLLIKTADEVAVPAGQALAVDREKFAEEVTKKIESLENVEIIRKEVGKSGDNLVVDENLKSVTDASGVKSQPIVSLKKLVEEGIVIIATGPLTSDSLSKEIVELTGDEGLHFYDAAAPIIEKESIDMNIAFWGDRYSQERGKDEELESWKKRIKNNSENNYINLPMNKEEYENFWKELTQAEVVELHEFEKREIFEGCMPIEIMAKRGIDTLRFGPLKPVGFTDPRTGKRPYAVVQLRQDNSEGNLFNMVGFQTNLKFGEQKRVFSLIPGLENAEFVKYGVMHRNTFINSPELLDETYNLKTNNNVFFAGQITGVEGYVESIASGLIAALNAVMMYDKDRVIFPKETMIGALSKYIATPNKNFQPMNANFGILPQLEERIKDKKLKYTKLADRAIKYMGNTMNNLDNLF
;
A
#
# COMPACT_ATOMS: atom_id res chain seq x y z
N MET A 1 -32.01 -1.24 8.74
CA MET A 1 -32.78 -1.74 9.89
C MET A 1 -31.89 -1.64 11.12
N PRO A 2 -32.38 -1.21 12.30
CA PRO A 2 -31.55 -1.20 13.50
C PRO A 2 -31.24 -2.65 13.89
N PHE A 3 -29.95 -2.92 14.14
CA PHE A 3 -29.48 -4.23 14.62
C PHE A 3 -30.31 -4.73 15.80
N LYS A 4 -30.62 -6.05 15.78
CA LYS A 4 -31.18 -6.72 16.94
C LYS A 4 -30.22 -6.52 18.13
N LYS A 5 -30.77 -5.99 19.27
CA LYS A 5 -30.01 -5.83 20.51
C LYS A 5 -29.13 -7.06 20.76
N LEU A 6 -27.82 -6.86 20.86
CA LEU A 6 -26.84 -7.88 21.22
C LEU A 6 -27.34 -8.70 22.40
N LYS A 7 -27.55 -9.98 22.20
CA LYS A 7 -27.92 -10.94 23.25
C LYS A 7 -26.68 -11.26 24.08
N THR A 8 -26.80 -11.14 25.39
CA THR A 8 -25.83 -11.66 26.36
C THR A 8 -25.60 -13.16 26.13
N ILE A 9 -24.40 -13.54 25.69
CA ILE A 9 -24.01 -14.95 25.55
C ILE A 9 -23.08 -15.28 26.72
N ASN A 10 -23.51 -16.23 27.54
CA ASN A 10 -22.77 -16.90 28.62
C ASN A 10 -21.99 -16.00 29.59
N GLY A 11 -22.68 -15.23 30.46
CA GLY A 11 -22.14 -14.78 31.75
C GLY A 11 -20.93 -13.83 31.75
N GLY A 12 -20.32 -13.53 30.63
CA GLY A 12 -19.25 -12.55 30.48
C GLY A 12 -19.82 -11.27 29.87
N CYS A 13 -19.53 -10.12 30.50
CA CYS A 13 -19.87 -8.82 29.98
C CYS A 13 -19.08 -8.59 28.68
N MET A 14 -19.66 -8.91 27.50
CA MET A 14 -19.04 -8.56 26.23
C MET A 14 -18.99 -7.04 26.09
N ARG A 15 -17.79 -6.49 25.89
CA ARG A 15 -17.62 -5.05 25.78
C ARG A 15 -18.31 -4.51 24.54
N GLU A 16 -18.83 -3.31 24.67
CA GLU A 16 -19.62 -2.61 23.64
C GLU A 16 -18.76 -2.11 22.46
N TYR A 17 -17.47 -2.46 22.35
CA TYR A 17 -16.58 -1.92 21.32
C TYR A 17 -15.52 -2.93 20.84
N ILE A 18 -15.03 -2.72 19.60
CA ILE A 18 -13.88 -3.42 19.03
C ILE A 18 -12.69 -2.45 19.03
N SER A 19 -11.52 -2.92 19.48
CA SER A 19 -10.28 -2.15 19.46
C SER A 19 -9.53 -2.38 18.15
N ILE A 20 -9.07 -1.32 17.50
CA ILE A 20 -8.23 -1.36 16.30
C ILE A 20 -6.91 -0.66 16.61
N ILE A 21 -5.79 -1.29 16.32
CA ILE A 21 -4.45 -0.76 16.55
C ILE A 21 -3.82 -0.41 15.21
N GLY A 22 -3.56 0.88 14.99
CA GLY A 22 -3.03 1.46 13.75
C GLY A 22 -4.08 2.13 12.89
N GLY A 23 -3.96 3.45 12.72
CA GLY A 23 -4.81 4.31 11.88
C GLY A 23 -4.33 4.39 10.43
N GLY A 24 -3.69 3.33 9.90
CA GLY A 24 -3.32 3.19 8.49
C GLY A 24 -4.50 2.77 7.60
N LEU A 25 -4.21 2.37 6.35
CA LEU A 25 -5.22 1.99 5.37
C LEU A 25 -6.14 0.86 5.87
N ALA A 26 -5.57 -0.23 6.38
CA ALA A 26 -6.34 -1.37 6.87
C ALA A 26 -7.17 -1.02 8.11
N GLY A 27 -6.59 -0.26 9.06
CA GLY A 27 -7.29 0.12 10.29
C GLY A 27 -8.44 1.09 10.04
N CYS A 28 -8.27 2.08 9.16
CA CYS A 28 -9.34 3.01 8.79
C CYS A 28 -10.49 2.30 8.04
N GLU A 29 -10.17 1.39 7.12
CA GLU A 29 -11.20 0.59 6.46
C GLU A 29 -11.95 -0.28 7.48
N ALA A 30 -11.21 -0.94 8.38
CA ALA A 30 -11.82 -1.74 9.43
C ALA A 30 -12.71 -0.91 10.35
N ALA A 31 -12.26 0.27 10.77
CA ALA A 31 -13.05 1.18 11.61
C ALA A 31 -14.37 1.58 10.95
N TYR A 32 -14.30 1.94 9.66
CA TYR A 32 -15.51 2.27 8.89
C TYR A 32 -16.48 1.09 8.79
N GLN A 33 -15.98 -0.09 8.42
CA GLN A 33 -16.83 -1.28 8.22
C GLN A 33 -17.51 -1.74 9.51
N ILE A 34 -16.85 -1.61 10.66
CA ILE A 34 -17.42 -1.92 11.98
C ILE A 34 -18.44 -0.85 12.39
N ALA A 35 -18.06 0.43 12.27
CA ALA A 35 -18.90 1.56 12.66
C ALA A 35 -20.19 1.61 11.85
N LYS A 36 -20.12 1.38 10.54
CA LYS A 36 -21.26 1.30 9.63
C LYS A 36 -22.30 0.25 10.09
N ARG A 37 -21.87 -0.76 10.83
CA ARG A 37 -22.72 -1.83 11.38
C ARG A 37 -23.18 -1.54 12.82
N GLY A 38 -23.02 -0.29 13.28
CA GLY A 38 -23.53 0.18 14.56
C GLY A 38 -22.71 -0.25 15.78
N ILE A 39 -21.53 -0.85 15.60
CA ILE A 39 -20.64 -1.26 16.70
C ILE A 39 -19.66 -0.13 16.99
N LYS A 40 -19.40 0.12 18.27
CA LYS A 40 -18.44 1.13 18.70
C LYS A 40 -17.00 0.66 18.40
N VAL A 41 -16.15 1.59 18.02
CA VAL A 41 -14.74 1.37 17.69
C VAL A 41 -13.85 2.25 18.55
N LYS A 42 -12.76 1.68 19.05
CA LYS A 42 -11.61 2.42 19.59
C LYS A 42 -10.44 2.24 18.65
N LEU A 43 -10.11 3.30 17.89
CA LEU A 43 -9.00 3.32 16.95
C LEU A 43 -7.77 3.95 17.61
N TYR A 44 -6.76 3.14 17.88
CA TYR A 44 -5.48 3.58 18.46
C TYR A 44 -4.50 3.96 17.36
N GLU A 45 -3.98 5.19 17.42
CA GLU A 45 -2.97 5.69 16.49
C GLU A 45 -1.86 6.41 17.27
N MET A 46 -0.61 6.04 17.02
CA MET A 46 0.53 6.61 17.79
C MET A 46 0.88 8.05 17.38
N LYS A 47 0.52 8.49 16.19
CA LYS A 47 0.70 9.89 15.76
C LYS A 47 -0.32 10.80 16.45
N PRO A 48 0.05 12.04 16.83
CA PRO A 48 1.29 12.76 16.54
C PRO A 48 2.43 12.51 17.54
N ASP A 49 2.21 11.79 18.64
CA ASP A 49 3.21 11.65 19.71
C ASP A 49 4.44 10.86 19.25
N LYS A 50 4.23 9.89 18.34
CA LYS A 50 5.32 9.09 17.75
C LYS A 50 5.06 8.84 16.28
N PHE A 51 6.10 9.01 15.46
CA PHE A 51 6.07 8.73 14.03
C PHE A 51 6.89 7.48 13.71
N SER A 52 6.45 6.71 12.70
CA SER A 52 7.32 5.71 12.08
C SER A 52 8.36 6.39 11.18
N PRO A 53 9.43 5.70 10.77
CA PRO A 53 10.45 6.29 9.89
C PRO A 53 9.94 6.81 8.55
N ALA A 54 8.78 6.35 8.08
CA ALA A 54 8.23 6.72 6.78
C ALA A 54 7.11 7.76 6.83
N HIS A 55 6.44 7.91 7.98
CA HIS A 55 5.32 8.84 8.12
C HIS A 55 5.79 10.23 8.54
N SER A 56 5.10 11.25 8.06
CA SER A 56 5.48 12.65 8.27
C SER A 56 4.32 13.58 8.64
N ASN A 57 3.06 13.17 8.42
CA ASN A 57 1.91 13.96 8.79
C ASN A 57 1.06 13.26 9.87
N THR A 58 0.20 14.02 10.55
CA THR A 58 -0.62 13.55 11.67
C THR A 58 -1.93 12.87 11.23
N ASN A 59 -2.28 12.94 9.95
CA ASN A 59 -3.50 12.36 9.39
C ASN A 59 -3.47 10.83 9.45
N LEU A 60 -4.66 10.24 9.43
CA LEU A 60 -4.85 8.81 9.25
C LEU A 60 -4.59 8.42 7.78
N ALA A 61 -4.41 7.13 7.53
CA ALA A 61 -4.25 6.54 6.18
C ALA A 61 -3.19 7.23 5.29
N GLU A 62 -2.12 7.79 5.89
CA GLU A 62 -1.00 8.37 5.14
C GLU A 62 -0.34 7.30 4.27
N ILE A 63 -0.24 7.57 2.97
CA ILE A 63 0.45 6.69 1.99
C ILE A 63 1.88 7.17 1.75
N VAL A 64 2.87 6.30 1.88
CA VAL A 64 4.29 6.71 1.99
C VAL A 64 5.18 6.30 0.81
N CYS A 65 4.95 5.13 0.21
CA CYS A 65 5.83 4.59 -0.84
C CYS A 65 5.56 5.27 -2.21
N SER A 66 4.30 5.30 -2.63
CA SER A 66 3.85 5.82 -3.93
C SER A 66 2.46 6.41 -3.76
N ASN A 67 2.04 7.32 -4.65
CA ASN A 67 0.66 7.79 -4.67
C ASN A 67 -0.27 6.92 -5.53
N SER A 68 0.20 5.77 -6.02
CA SER A 68 -0.54 4.91 -6.93
C SER A 68 -1.18 3.72 -6.25
N PHE A 69 -2.46 3.54 -6.48
CA PHE A 69 -3.22 2.32 -6.19
C PHE A 69 -3.15 1.30 -7.35
N LYS A 70 -2.11 1.41 -8.21
CA LYS A 70 -1.89 0.55 -9.40
C LYS A 70 -3.01 0.67 -10.44
N SER A 71 -3.06 -0.28 -11.40
CA SER A 71 -4.02 -0.26 -12.50
C SER A 71 -5.48 -0.23 -12.03
N ASN A 72 -6.32 0.59 -12.70
CA ASN A 72 -7.75 0.68 -12.45
C ASN A 72 -8.60 -0.17 -13.41
N LEU A 73 -7.97 -0.89 -14.36
CA LEU A 73 -8.67 -1.77 -15.28
C LEU A 73 -9.10 -3.07 -14.58
N HIS A 74 -10.38 -3.44 -14.64
CA HIS A 74 -10.90 -4.69 -14.07
C HIS A 74 -10.24 -5.95 -14.67
N THR A 75 -9.69 -5.87 -15.89
CA THR A 75 -8.90 -6.93 -16.52
C THR A 75 -7.46 -7.02 -16.02
N ASN A 76 -7.11 -6.21 -15.02
CA ASN A 76 -5.88 -6.29 -14.25
C ASN A 76 -6.22 -6.70 -12.80
N ALA A 77 -5.41 -7.54 -12.18
CA ALA A 77 -5.72 -8.09 -10.86
C ALA A 77 -5.94 -7.02 -9.77
N CYS A 78 -5.11 -5.95 -9.75
CA CYS A 78 -5.32 -4.84 -8.81
C CYS A 78 -6.58 -4.02 -9.13
N GLY A 79 -6.96 -3.91 -10.42
CA GLY A 79 -8.21 -3.28 -10.81
C GLY A 79 -9.41 -4.12 -10.41
N LEU A 80 -9.33 -5.44 -10.61
CA LEU A 80 -10.37 -6.37 -10.16
C LEU A 80 -10.59 -6.27 -8.65
N LEU A 81 -9.52 -6.27 -7.84
CA LEU A 81 -9.63 -6.13 -6.38
C LEU A 81 -10.30 -4.80 -5.98
N LYS A 82 -10.02 -3.70 -6.70
CA LYS A 82 -10.72 -2.42 -6.46
C LYS A 82 -12.21 -2.48 -6.79
N GLU A 83 -12.59 -3.16 -7.89
CA GLU A 83 -13.99 -3.36 -8.21
C GLU A 83 -14.71 -4.18 -7.13
N GLU A 84 -14.09 -5.24 -6.64
CA GLU A 84 -14.63 -6.04 -5.54
C GLU A 84 -14.81 -5.18 -4.27
N LEU A 85 -13.85 -4.31 -3.95
CA LEU A 85 -13.94 -3.39 -2.82
C LEU A 85 -14.99 -2.28 -3.02
N ARG A 86 -15.19 -1.77 -4.26
CA ARG A 86 -16.29 -0.84 -4.56
C ARG A 86 -17.66 -1.48 -4.33
N LEU A 87 -17.82 -2.73 -4.78
CA LEU A 87 -19.04 -3.50 -4.51
C LEU A 87 -19.28 -3.68 -3.01
N LEU A 88 -18.24 -3.89 -2.20
CA LEU A 88 -18.31 -4.03 -0.75
C LEU A 88 -18.42 -2.68 0.00
N ASP A 89 -18.58 -1.58 -0.71
CA ASP A 89 -18.72 -0.24 -0.12
C ASP A 89 -17.50 0.20 0.71
N SER A 90 -16.28 -0.04 0.18
CA SER A 90 -15.04 0.42 0.80
C SER A 90 -14.97 1.94 0.86
N LEU A 91 -14.74 2.48 2.08
CA LEU A 91 -14.56 3.91 2.30
C LEU A 91 -13.30 4.42 1.59
N LEU A 92 -12.20 3.69 1.72
CA LEU A 92 -10.91 4.16 1.25
C LEU A 92 -10.82 4.14 -0.28
N ILE A 93 -11.41 3.14 -0.94
CA ILE A 93 -11.44 3.13 -2.42
C ILE A 93 -12.34 4.24 -2.95
N LYS A 94 -13.49 4.50 -2.34
CA LYS A 94 -14.33 5.66 -2.70
C LYS A 94 -13.58 6.98 -2.52
N THR A 95 -12.88 7.15 -1.40
CA THR A 95 -12.09 8.36 -1.16
C THR A 95 -10.94 8.49 -2.17
N ALA A 96 -10.29 7.38 -2.53
CA ALA A 96 -9.26 7.39 -3.57
C ALA A 96 -9.81 7.82 -4.95
N ASP A 97 -11.01 7.37 -5.30
CA ASP A 97 -11.69 7.80 -6.55
C ASP A 97 -12.04 9.30 -6.53
N GLU A 98 -12.43 9.87 -5.37
CA GLU A 98 -12.79 11.29 -5.21
C GLU A 98 -11.58 12.24 -5.34
N VAL A 99 -10.39 11.82 -4.87
CA VAL A 99 -9.16 12.63 -4.88
C VAL A 99 -8.14 12.16 -5.90
N ALA A 100 -8.61 11.47 -6.94
CA ALA A 100 -7.76 10.95 -8.00
C ALA A 100 -7.06 12.08 -8.77
N VAL A 101 -5.80 11.82 -9.14
CA VAL A 101 -5.01 12.67 -10.02
C VAL A 101 -4.74 11.96 -11.34
N PRO A 102 -4.46 12.68 -12.44
CA PRO A 102 -4.20 12.08 -13.74
C PRO A 102 -3.06 11.06 -13.70
N ALA A 103 -3.34 9.81 -14.10
CA ALA A 103 -2.37 8.72 -14.12
C ALA A 103 -2.69 7.64 -15.18
N GLY A 104 -3.31 8.00 -16.29
CA GLY A 104 -3.67 7.08 -17.37
C GLY A 104 -4.60 5.95 -16.89
N GLN A 105 -4.16 4.70 -17.01
CA GLN A 105 -4.92 3.54 -16.56
C GLN A 105 -4.73 3.17 -15.09
N ALA A 106 -3.93 3.93 -14.35
CA ALA A 106 -3.76 3.73 -12.91
C ALA A 106 -4.70 4.63 -12.11
N LEU A 107 -5.09 4.19 -10.92
CA LEU A 107 -5.65 5.06 -9.90
C LEU A 107 -4.50 5.63 -9.09
N ALA A 108 -4.19 6.90 -9.27
CA ALA A 108 -3.27 7.66 -8.43
C ALA A 108 -4.03 8.77 -7.71
N VAL A 109 -3.60 9.13 -6.52
CA VAL A 109 -4.28 10.11 -5.67
C VAL A 109 -3.34 11.26 -5.29
N ASP A 110 -3.92 12.40 -4.97
CA ASP A 110 -3.26 13.41 -4.17
C ASP A 110 -3.05 12.87 -2.76
N ARG A 111 -1.79 12.70 -2.33
CA ARG A 111 -1.46 12.03 -1.05
C ARG A 111 -2.02 12.74 0.17
N GLU A 112 -1.86 14.06 0.19
CA GLU A 112 -2.26 14.87 1.34
C GLU A 112 -3.78 14.93 1.43
N LYS A 113 -4.46 15.22 0.33
CA LYS A 113 -5.92 15.25 0.27
C LYS A 113 -6.53 13.89 0.59
N PHE A 114 -5.92 12.79 0.14
CA PHE A 114 -6.40 11.45 0.49
C PHE A 114 -6.38 11.22 2.00
N ALA A 115 -5.24 11.49 2.65
CA ALA A 115 -5.11 11.32 4.09
C ALA A 115 -6.04 12.26 4.89
N GLU A 116 -6.18 13.51 4.46
CA GLU A 116 -7.11 14.48 5.07
C GLU A 116 -8.57 14.04 4.96
N GLU A 117 -9.01 13.64 3.76
CA GLU A 117 -10.40 13.24 3.53
C GLU A 117 -10.76 11.94 4.27
N VAL A 118 -9.84 10.95 4.29
CA VAL A 118 -10.03 9.74 5.12
C VAL A 118 -10.14 10.11 6.59
N THR A 119 -9.25 10.99 7.10
CA THR A 119 -9.28 11.44 8.49
C THR A 119 -10.61 12.08 8.83
N LYS A 120 -11.07 13.06 8.04
CA LYS A 120 -12.35 13.74 8.24
C LYS A 120 -13.54 12.76 8.25
N LYS A 121 -13.54 11.80 7.31
CA LYS A 121 -14.61 10.80 7.22
C LYS A 121 -14.63 9.88 8.45
N ILE A 122 -13.48 9.42 8.94
CA ILE A 122 -13.40 8.60 10.15
C ILE A 122 -13.79 9.39 11.39
N GLU A 123 -13.32 10.64 11.54
CA GLU A 123 -13.69 11.54 12.66
C GLU A 123 -15.18 11.89 12.68
N SER A 124 -15.85 11.85 11.54
CA SER A 124 -17.30 12.13 11.45
C SER A 124 -18.19 10.97 11.92
N LEU A 125 -17.62 9.78 12.16
CA LEU A 125 -18.38 8.61 12.60
C LEU A 125 -18.64 8.67 14.12
N GLU A 126 -19.89 8.83 14.53
CA GLU A 126 -20.28 9.01 15.93
C GLU A 126 -19.86 7.86 16.87
N ASN A 127 -19.70 6.67 16.33
CA ASN A 127 -19.33 5.47 17.09
C ASN A 127 -17.85 5.07 16.93
N VAL A 128 -16.99 5.96 16.41
CA VAL A 128 -15.54 5.79 16.35
C VAL A 128 -14.85 6.77 17.31
N GLU A 129 -14.15 6.26 18.29
CA GLU A 129 -13.27 7.02 19.16
C GLU A 129 -11.82 6.86 18.69
N ILE A 130 -11.17 7.95 18.24
CA ILE A 130 -9.75 7.96 17.89
C ILE A 130 -8.94 8.26 19.14
N ILE A 131 -8.10 7.32 19.53
CA ILE A 131 -7.22 7.41 20.69
C ILE A 131 -5.79 7.59 20.22
N ARG A 132 -5.27 8.82 20.35
CA ARG A 132 -3.90 9.18 19.95
C ARG A 132 -2.90 8.70 21.01
N LYS A 133 -2.62 7.39 21.01
CA LYS A 133 -1.67 6.72 21.93
C LYS A 133 -1.02 5.53 21.26
N GLU A 134 0.25 5.31 21.62
CA GLU A 134 0.94 4.08 21.24
C GLU A 134 0.39 2.89 22.04
N VAL A 135 0.24 1.75 21.34
CA VAL A 135 -0.04 0.44 21.97
C VAL A 135 1.26 -0.36 21.98
N GLY A 136 1.56 -1.02 23.10
CA GLY A 136 2.76 -1.84 23.25
C GLY A 136 3.19 -1.98 24.71
N LYS A 137 4.36 -2.58 24.93
CA LYS A 137 4.93 -2.81 26.25
C LYS A 137 5.72 -1.60 26.72
N SER A 138 5.43 -1.10 27.90
CA SER A 138 6.29 -0.13 28.57
C SER A 138 7.68 -0.73 28.79
N GLY A 139 8.75 0.04 28.55
CA GLY A 139 10.11 -0.41 28.81
C GLY A 139 10.32 -0.78 30.29
N ASP A 140 11.21 -1.75 30.54
CA ASP A 140 11.46 -2.31 31.89
C ASP A 140 11.96 -1.29 32.94
N ASN A 141 12.25 -0.04 32.53
CA ASN A 141 12.78 1.04 33.37
C ASN A 141 11.81 2.21 33.60
N LEU A 142 10.52 2.04 33.29
CA LEU A 142 9.52 3.10 33.45
C LEU A 142 8.85 2.98 34.83
N VAL A 143 9.03 4.00 35.66
CA VAL A 143 8.28 4.15 36.90
C VAL A 143 6.89 4.70 36.56
N VAL A 144 5.87 3.87 36.70
CA VAL A 144 4.49 4.28 36.55
C VAL A 144 4.03 4.94 37.84
N ASP A 145 3.86 6.25 37.85
CA ASP A 145 3.16 6.93 38.92
C ASP A 145 1.66 7.00 38.56
N GLU A 146 0.88 6.11 39.16
CA GLU A 146 -0.55 6.00 38.96
C GLU A 146 -1.33 7.30 39.28
N ASN A 147 -0.73 8.20 40.07
CA ASN A 147 -1.35 9.45 40.51
C ASN A 147 -1.09 10.62 39.56
N LEU A 148 -0.05 10.56 38.71
CA LEU A 148 0.38 11.69 37.87
C LEU A 148 -0.06 11.61 36.40
N LYS A 149 -0.70 10.53 35.94
CA LYS A 149 -1.07 10.30 34.53
C LYS A 149 0.11 10.48 33.54
N SER A 150 1.34 10.39 33.99
CA SER A 150 2.55 10.51 33.16
C SER A 150 3.58 9.46 33.59
N VAL A 151 4.34 8.98 32.60
CA VAL A 151 5.43 8.03 32.79
C VAL A 151 6.73 8.80 32.54
N THR A 152 7.67 8.71 33.46
CA THR A 152 9.01 9.29 33.32
C THR A 152 10.03 8.17 33.06
N ASP A 153 10.84 8.31 32.00
CA ASP A 153 11.97 7.42 31.77
C ASP A 153 13.17 7.75 32.68
N ALA A 154 14.20 6.91 32.64
CA ALA A 154 15.43 7.12 33.43
C ALA A 154 16.17 8.42 33.09
N SER A 155 15.82 9.13 32.01
CA SER A 155 16.36 10.43 31.61
C SER A 155 15.49 11.61 32.07
N GLY A 156 14.35 11.36 32.73
CA GLY A 156 13.43 12.39 33.23
C GLY A 156 12.46 12.94 32.15
N VAL A 157 12.38 12.32 30.97
CA VAL A 157 11.45 12.69 29.90
C VAL A 157 10.06 12.13 30.22
N LYS A 158 9.06 13.01 30.31
CA LYS A 158 7.65 12.61 30.44
C LYS A 158 7.15 12.01 29.16
N SER A 159 6.88 10.69 29.16
CA SER A 159 6.17 10.02 28.08
C SER A 159 4.71 9.77 28.46
N GLN A 160 3.82 9.72 27.45
CA GLN A 160 2.44 9.31 27.72
C GLN A 160 2.38 7.82 28.04
N PRO A 161 1.45 7.36 28.90
CA PRO A 161 1.34 5.95 29.24
C PRO A 161 0.96 5.14 27.98
N ILE A 162 1.76 4.12 27.71
CA ILE A 162 1.54 3.16 26.64
C ILE A 162 0.37 2.24 27.03
N VAL A 163 -0.50 1.90 26.07
CA VAL A 163 -1.61 0.96 26.28
C VAL A 163 -1.12 -0.45 25.94
N SER A 164 -1.22 -1.40 26.87
CA SER A 164 -0.79 -2.78 26.62
C SER A 164 -1.74 -3.53 25.67
N LEU A 165 -1.18 -4.21 24.65
CA LEU A 165 -1.92 -5.12 23.78
C LEU A 165 -2.60 -6.23 24.59
N LYS A 166 -1.89 -6.84 25.56
CA LYS A 166 -2.42 -7.88 26.42
C LYS A 166 -3.71 -7.43 27.10
N LYS A 167 -3.72 -6.21 27.64
CA LYS A 167 -4.92 -5.64 28.27
C LYS A 167 -6.07 -5.48 27.30
N LEU A 168 -5.82 -4.99 26.08
CA LEU A 168 -6.86 -4.85 25.05
C LEU A 168 -7.47 -6.20 24.66
N VAL A 169 -6.64 -7.24 24.52
CA VAL A 169 -7.07 -8.60 24.21
C VAL A 169 -7.91 -9.22 25.35
N GLU A 170 -7.55 -8.96 26.61
CA GLU A 170 -8.35 -9.36 27.77
C GLU A 170 -9.68 -8.59 27.85
N GLU A 171 -9.70 -7.40 27.28
CA GLU A 171 -10.87 -6.52 27.24
C GLU A 171 -11.87 -6.89 26.14
N GLY A 172 -11.48 -7.51 25.03
CA GLY A 172 -12.39 -7.86 23.97
C GLY A 172 -11.71 -8.16 22.65
N ILE A 173 -12.44 -7.89 21.54
CA ILE A 173 -11.95 -8.14 20.18
C ILE A 173 -10.95 -7.04 19.80
N VAL A 174 -9.82 -7.45 19.23
CA VAL A 174 -8.73 -6.57 18.79
C VAL A 174 -8.38 -6.87 17.33
N ILE A 175 -8.24 -5.81 16.52
CA ILE A 175 -7.68 -5.90 15.16
C ILE A 175 -6.33 -5.18 15.17
N ILE A 176 -5.25 -5.92 14.88
CA ILE A 176 -3.88 -5.38 14.75
C ILE A 176 -3.66 -5.01 13.28
N ALA A 177 -3.63 -3.70 13.00
CA ALA A 177 -3.58 -3.14 11.64
C ALA A 177 -2.43 -2.11 11.49
N THR A 178 -1.29 -2.38 12.11
CA THR A 178 -0.15 -1.46 12.23
C THR A 178 0.74 -1.39 11.00
N GLY A 179 0.42 -2.18 9.98
CA GLY A 179 1.18 -2.19 8.73
C GLY A 179 2.62 -2.72 8.90
N PRO A 180 3.52 -2.37 7.97
CA PRO A 180 4.87 -2.94 7.93
C PRO A 180 5.84 -2.29 8.92
N LEU A 181 5.51 -1.11 9.44
CA LEU A 181 6.37 -0.30 10.33
C LEU A 181 5.81 -0.30 11.76
N THR A 182 5.45 -1.48 12.25
CA THR A 182 5.02 -1.69 13.63
C THR A 182 6.11 -1.27 14.62
N SER A 183 5.72 -0.55 15.68
CA SER A 183 6.69 -0.08 16.68
C SER A 183 7.35 -1.24 17.45
N ASP A 184 8.57 -1.04 17.90
CA ASP A 184 9.32 -2.07 18.64
C ASP A 184 8.61 -2.52 19.93
N SER A 185 7.91 -1.60 20.59
CA SER A 185 7.14 -1.88 21.81
C SER A 185 5.97 -2.83 21.53
N LEU A 186 5.25 -2.61 20.43
CA LEU A 186 4.14 -3.48 20.03
C LEU A 186 4.63 -4.78 19.42
N SER A 187 5.72 -4.76 18.62
CA SER A 187 6.32 -5.96 18.03
C SER A 187 6.69 -6.98 19.12
N LYS A 188 7.21 -6.55 20.27
CA LYS A 188 7.52 -7.44 21.41
C LYS A 188 6.25 -8.12 21.95
N GLU A 189 5.14 -7.39 22.11
CA GLU A 189 3.88 -7.98 22.58
C GLU A 189 3.24 -8.91 21.51
N ILE A 190 3.43 -8.61 20.22
CA ILE A 190 2.98 -9.52 19.14
C ILE A 190 3.77 -10.83 19.18
N VAL A 191 5.09 -10.79 19.39
CA VAL A 191 5.93 -11.99 19.58
C VAL A 191 5.46 -12.79 20.78
N GLU A 192 5.20 -12.14 21.92
CA GLU A 192 4.67 -12.81 23.12
C GLU A 192 3.30 -13.45 22.88
N LEU A 193 2.44 -12.82 22.07
CA LEU A 193 1.09 -13.30 21.75
C LEU A 193 1.10 -14.47 20.76
N THR A 194 1.98 -14.45 19.77
CA THR A 194 1.99 -15.38 18.63
C THR A 194 3.03 -16.48 18.77
N GLY A 195 4.11 -16.24 19.53
CA GLY A 195 5.30 -17.09 19.57
C GLY A 195 6.17 -16.99 18.30
N ASP A 196 5.89 -16.05 17.41
CA ASP A 196 6.58 -15.85 16.13
C ASP A 196 7.41 -14.56 16.17
N GLU A 197 8.71 -14.66 15.89
CA GLU A 197 9.62 -13.51 15.84
C GLU A 197 9.36 -12.59 14.62
N GLY A 198 8.49 -13.02 13.73
CA GLY A 198 8.15 -12.30 12.50
C GLY A 198 9.18 -12.49 11.39
N LEU A 199 8.74 -12.20 10.17
CA LEU A 199 9.56 -12.17 8.97
C LEU A 199 9.79 -10.72 8.56
N HIS A 200 10.90 -10.46 7.88
CA HIS A 200 11.25 -9.10 7.47
C HIS A 200 11.58 -9.05 5.98
N PHE A 201 11.21 -7.94 5.34
CA PHE A 201 11.66 -7.59 4.00
C PHE A 201 11.93 -6.09 3.90
N TYR A 202 12.62 -5.67 2.83
CA TYR A 202 12.94 -4.27 2.61
C TYR A 202 12.10 -3.69 1.49
N ASP A 203 11.53 -2.52 1.72
CA ASP A 203 10.78 -1.72 0.76
C ASP A 203 11.44 -0.33 0.64
N ALA A 204 11.40 0.26 -0.54
CA ALA A 204 11.99 1.55 -0.80
C ALA A 204 10.96 2.52 -1.41
N ALA A 205 11.03 3.79 -0.99
CA ALA A 205 10.27 4.88 -1.59
C ALA A 205 11.03 5.49 -2.78
N ALA A 206 10.29 6.04 -3.74
CA ALA A 206 10.84 6.78 -4.87
C ALA A 206 10.86 8.29 -4.58
N PRO A 207 11.82 9.06 -5.17
CA PRO A 207 11.89 10.50 -5.02
C PRO A 207 10.71 11.25 -5.64
N ILE A 208 10.45 12.45 -5.09
CA ILE A 208 9.47 13.42 -5.63
C ILE A 208 10.23 14.67 -6.05
N ILE A 209 9.93 15.17 -7.26
CA ILE A 209 10.59 16.30 -7.91
C ILE A 209 9.59 17.42 -8.12
N GLU A 210 10.03 18.67 -7.99
CA GLU A 210 9.26 19.84 -8.34
C GLU A 210 9.22 20.04 -9.87
N LYS A 211 8.03 20.26 -10.43
CA LYS A 211 7.79 20.38 -11.87
C LYS A 211 8.58 21.50 -12.52
N GLU A 212 8.68 22.67 -11.86
CA GLU A 212 9.35 23.85 -12.40
C GLU A 212 10.85 23.63 -12.60
N SER A 213 11.43 22.64 -11.90
CA SER A 213 12.84 22.27 -12.02
C SER A 213 13.14 21.30 -13.17
N ILE A 214 12.10 20.83 -13.90
CA ILE A 214 12.22 19.89 -15.03
C ILE A 214 12.39 20.66 -16.32
N ASP A 215 13.45 20.37 -17.10
CA ASP A 215 13.61 20.98 -18.43
C ASP A 215 12.64 20.41 -19.46
N MET A 216 11.55 21.13 -19.71
CA MET A 216 10.52 20.75 -20.66
C MET A 216 10.92 20.93 -22.14
N ASN A 217 12.13 21.44 -22.45
CA ASN A 217 12.69 21.38 -23.81
C ASN A 217 13.22 19.99 -24.14
N ILE A 218 13.57 19.21 -23.10
CA ILE A 218 14.02 17.82 -23.20
C ILE A 218 12.86 16.86 -22.91
N ALA A 219 12.16 17.08 -21.81
CA ALA A 219 11.02 16.28 -21.39
C ALA A 219 9.80 16.53 -22.26
N PHE A 220 8.90 15.55 -22.31
CA PHE A 220 7.63 15.69 -23.02
C PHE A 220 6.48 15.01 -22.28
N TRP A 221 5.28 15.55 -22.46
CA TRP A 221 4.06 14.97 -21.95
C TRP A 221 3.60 13.78 -22.79
N GLY A 222 3.10 12.72 -22.15
CA GLY A 222 2.44 11.64 -22.84
C GLY A 222 2.27 10.35 -22.08
N ASP A 223 1.25 9.59 -22.51
CA ASP A 223 1.02 8.24 -22.02
C ASP A 223 1.65 7.21 -22.95
N ARG A 224 2.01 6.06 -22.40
CA ARG A 224 2.57 4.95 -23.18
C ARG A 224 1.57 4.50 -24.25
N TYR A 225 2.04 4.33 -25.48
CA TYR A 225 1.29 4.00 -26.69
C TYR A 225 0.42 5.11 -27.29
N SER A 226 -0.09 6.05 -26.51
CA SER A 226 -0.91 7.15 -27.05
C SER A 226 -0.10 8.13 -27.90
N GLN A 227 1.20 8.19 -27.67
CA GLN A 227 2.14 9.09 -28.35
C GLN A 227 3.11 8.40 -29.30
N GLU A 228 2.98 7.08 -29.48
CA GLU A 228 3.82 6.38 -30.44
C GLU A 228 3.48 6.84 -31.87
N ARG A 229 4.53 7.22 -32.63
CA ARG A 229 4.36 7.60 -34.02
C ARG A 229 4.08 6.37 -34.86
N GLY A 230 3.04 6.42 -35.70
CA GLY A 230 2.72 5.38 -36.67
C GLY A 230 3.84 5.20 -37.69
N LYS A 231 4.01 3.97 -38.20
CA LYS A 231 5.08 3.65 -39.16
C LYS A 231 5.06 4.55 -40.41
N ASP A 232 3.88 4.89 -40.89
CA ASP A 232 3.65 5.69 -42.08
C ASP A 232 3.17 7.10 -41.76
N GLU A 233 3.18 7.52 -40.49
CA GLU A 233 2.73 8.83 -40.05
C GLU A 233 3.83 9.86 -40.27
N GLU A 234 3.53 10.95 -41.03
CA GLU A 234 4.41 12.06 -41.22
C GLU A 234 4.75 12.75 -39.90
N LEU A 235 6.04 13.15 -39.69
CA LEU A 235 6.55 13.70 -38.45
C LEU A 235 5.77 14.93 -37.97
N GLU A 236 5.46 15.86 -38.88
CA GLU A 236 4.74 17.09 -38.55
C GLU A 236 3.25 16.82 -38.23
N SER A 237 2.64 15.86 -38.88
CA SER A 237 1.27 15.40 -38.58
C SER A 237 1.21 14.78 -37.20
N TRP A 238 2.18 13.91 -36.88
CA TRP A 238 2.31 13.30 -35.58
C TRP A 238 2.52 14.35 -34.47
N LYS A 239 3.45 15.31 -34.63
CA LYS A 239 3.67 16.41 -33.68
C LYS A 239 2.40 17.22 -33.43
N LYS A 240 1.63 17.49 -34.49
CA LYS A 240 0.36 18.20 -34.37
C LYS A 240 -0.66 17.38 -33.58
N ARG A 241 -0.72 16.06 -33.83
CA ARG A 241 -1.62 15.13 -33.10
C ARG A 241 -1.28 15.09 -31.61
N ILE A 242 -0.02 14.89 -31.25
CA ILE A 242 0.39 14.80 -29.83
C ILE A 242 0.23 16.14 -29.10
N LYS A 243 0.46 17.29 -29.77
CA LYS A 243 0.27 18.61 -29.18
C LYS A 243 -1.18 18.89 -28.80
N ASN A 244 -2.13 18.31 -29.53
CA ASN A 244 -3.57 18.46 -29.32
C ASN A 244 -4.16 17.38 -28.43
N ASN A 245 -3.36 16.42 -27.95
CA ASN A 245 -3.82 15.36 -27.07
C ASN A 245 -3.94 15.90 -25.64
N SER A 246 -5.15 15.93 -25.11
CA SER A 246 -5.45 16.39 -23.74
C SER A 246 -5.14 15.34 -22.66
N GLU A 247 -4.85 14.09 -23.04
CA GLU A 247 -4.54 12.99 -22.11
C GLU A 247 -3.03 12.88 -21.87
N ASN A 248 -2.47 13.87 -21.19
CA ASN A 248 -1.04 13.93 -20.84
C ASN A 248 -0.89 13.66 -19.33
N ASN A 249 -0.82 12.39 -18.93
CA ASN A 249 -0.78 12.00 -17.53
C ASN A 249 0.65 11.86 -16.96
N TYR A 250 1.67 11.75 -17.84
CA TYR A 250 3.07 11.55 -17.45
C TYR A 250 3.99 12.54 -18.15
N ILE A 251 5.02 12.98 -17.44
CA ILE A 251 6.19 13.62 -18.05
C ILE A 251 7.21 12.51 -18.34
N ASN A 252 7.75 12.48 -19.55
CA ASN A 252 8.70 11.49 -20.03
C ASN A 252 10.04 12.12 -20.33
N LEU A 253 11.12 11.52 -19.85
CA LEU A 253 12.50 11.97 -20.01
C LEU A 253 13.22 10.93 -20.88
N PRO A 254 13.40 11.20 -22.18
CA PRO A 254 14.03 10.25 -23.10
C PRO A 254 15.55 10.33 -22.99
N MET A 255 16.17 9.16 -23.03
CA MET A 255 17.62 9.00 -23.09
C MET A 255 18.06 8.33 -24.39
N ASN A 256 19.17 8.79 -24.96
CA ASN A 256 19.91 8.05 -25.97
C ASN A 256 20.78 6.96 -25.32
N LYS A 257 21.54 6.20 -26.12
CA LYS A 257 22.34 5.08 -25.63
C LYS A 257 23.46 5.54 -24.70
N GLU A 258 24.17 6.58 -25.07
CA GLU A 258 25.32 7.10 -24.31
C GLU A 258 24.88 7.69 -22.98
N GLU A 259 23.81 8.47 -22.97
CA GLU A 259 23.19 9.04 -21.76
C GLU A 259 22.75 7.93 -20.79
N TYR A 260 22.13 6.89 -21.32
CA TYR A 260 21.69 5.73 -20.52
C TYR A 260 22.86 4.95 -19.94
N GLU A 261 23.87 4.64 -20.76
CA GLU A 261 25.05 3.84 -20.31
C GLU A 261 25.84 4.62 -19.24
N ASN A 262 25.97 5.94 -19.37
CA ASN A 262 26.56 6.79 -18.35
C ASN A 262 25.73 6.77 -17.05
N PHE A 263 24.42 6.99 -17.14
CA PHE A 263 23.51 6.92 -16.00
C PHE A 263 23.59 5.56 -15.32
N TRP A 264 23.52 4.45 -16.08
CA TRP A 264 23.58 3.09 -15.56
C TRP A 264 24.90 2.83 -14.82
N LYS A 265 26.02 3.25 -15.38
CA LYS A 265 27.34 3.11 -14.77
C LYS A 265 27.41 3.84 -13.43
N GLU A 266 27.04 5.10 -13.39
CA GLU A 266 27.05 5.89 -12.17
C GLU A 266 26.07 5.35 -11.11
N LEU A 267 24.88 4.91 -11.53
CA LEU A 267 23.90 4.29 -10.65
C LEU A 267 24.40 3.01 -9.98
N THR A 268 25.09 2.15 -10.75
CA THR A 268 25.61 0.87 -10.22
C THR A 268 26.80 1.03 -9.28
N GLN A 269 27.51 2.16 -9.33
CA GLN A 269 28.66 2.50 -8.50
C GLN A 269 28.34 3.43 -7.34
N ALA A 270 27.14 3.99 -7.32
CA ALA A 270 26.72 4.98 -6.32
C ALA A 270 26.71 4.41 -4.90
N GLU A 271 26.99 5.25 -3.93
CA GLU A 271 26.96 4.89 -2.51
C GLU A 271 25.53 4.67 -2.02
N VAL A 272 25.34 3.54 -1.37
CA VAL A 272 24.07 3.18 -0.70
C VAL A 272 24.18 3.41 0.80
N VAL A 273 23.03 3.54 1.46
CA VAL A 273 22.95 3.49 2.92
C VAL A 273 23.34 2.07 3.36
N GLU A 274 24.26 1.96 4.33
CA GLU A 274 24.69 0.65 4.83
C GLU A 274 23.52 -0.05 5.52
N LEU A 275 23.20 -1.24 5.04
CA LEU A 275 22.28 -2.15 5.70
C LEU A 275 23.07 -3.03 6.66
N HIS A 276 22.56 -3.26 7.86
CA HIS A 276 23.19 -4.20 8.80
C HIS A 276 23.26 -5.62 8.20
N GLU A 277 24.23 -6.45 8.61
CA GLU A 277 24.52 -7.75 7.97
C GLU A 277 23.31 -8.70 7.91
N PHE A 278 22.42 -8.66 8.89
CA PHE A 278 21.19 -9.44 8.90
C PHE A 278 20.11 -8.89 7.94
N GLU A 279 20.26 -7.67 7.43
CA GLU A 279 19.34 -6.98 6.54
C GLU A 279 19.54 -7.28 5.04
N LYS A 280 20.62 -7.99 4.70
CA LYS A 280 21.05 -8.20 3.29
C LYS A 280 20.25 -9.25 2.51
N ARG A 281 19.29 -9.96 3.11
CA ARG A 281 18.77 -11.20 2.52
C ARG A 281 17.40 -11.15 1.85
N GLU A 282 16.53 -10.17 2.12
CA GLU A 282 15.15 -10.24 1.63
C GLU A 282 14.61 -8.89 1.11
N ILE A 283 15.03 -8.55 -0.12
CA ILE A 283 14.41 -7.42 -0.85
C ILE A 283 13.22 -7.96 -1.63
N PHE A 284 12.04 -7.35 -1.41
CA PHE A 284 10.83 -7.72 -2.14
C PHE A 284 10.94 -7.33 -3.63
N GLU A 285 10.72 -8.29 -4.54
CA GLU A 285 10.86 -8.08 -5.98
C GLU A 285 9.98 -6.93 -6.53
N GLY A 286 8.81 -6.70 -5.94
CA GLY A 286 7.86 -5.67 -6.37
C GLY A 286 8.29 -4.24 -6.05
N CYS A 287 9.19 -4.04 -5.09
CA CYS A 287 9.71 -2.75 -4.64
C CYS A 287 11.24 -2.70 -4.64
N MET A 288 11.86 -3.46 -5.56
CA MET A 288 13.30 -3.56 -5.67
C MET A 288 13.93 -2.21 -5.98
N PRO A 289 14.95 -1.77 -5.21
CA PRO A 289 15.69 -0.56 -5.49
C PRO A 289 16.31 -0.55 -6.90
N ILE A 290 16.23 0.61 -7.56
CA ILE A 290 16.65 0.74 -8.96
C ILE A 290 18.14 0.43 -9.17
N GLU A 291 19.01 0.77 -8.21
CA GLU A 291 20.45 0.43 -8.25
C GLU A 291 20.70 -1.07 -8.14
N ILE A 292 19.88 -1.80 -7.38
CA ILE A 292 19.96 -3.26 -7.29
C ILE A 292 19.46 -3.90 -8.58
N MET A 293 18.37 -3.37 -9.13
CA MET A 293 17.86 -3.81 -10.43
C MET A 293 18.87 -3.56 -11.54
N ALA A 294 19.57 -2.42 -11.54
CA ALA A 294 20.62 -2.07 -12.49
C ALA A 294 21.82 -3.05 -12.43
N LYS A 295 22.22 -3.50 -11.25
CA LYS A 295 23.31 -4.46 -11.05
C LYS A 295 23.03 -5.84 -11.63
N ARG A 296 21.76 -6.20 -11.93
CA ARG A 296 21.40 -7.45 -12.61
C ARG A 296 21.79 -7.48 -14.10
N GLY A 297 22.08 -6.32 -14.70
CA GLY A 297 22.54 -6.20 -16.08
C GLY A 297 22.16 -4.88 -16.73
N ILE A 298 22.96 -4.46 -17.71
CA ILE A 298 22.81 -3.15 -18.37
C ILE A 298 21.44 -2.96 -19.03
N ASP A 299 20.80 -4.00 -19.52
CA ASP A 299 19.50 -3.92 -20.18
C ASP A 299 18.31 -4.08 -19.21
N THR A 300 18.56 -4.47 -17.95
CA THR A 300 17.48 -4.80 -17.00
C THR A 300 16.48 -3.65 -16.84
N LEU A 301 16.96 -2.43 -16.66
CA LEU A 301 16.08 -1.26 -16.49
C LEU A 301 15.26 -0.95 -17.75
N ARG A 302 15.80 -1.24 -18.95
CA ARG A 302 15.13 -1.03 -20.24
C ARG A 302 14.02 -2.04 -20.51
N PHE A 303 14.02 -3.18 -19.85
CA PHE A 303 12.91 -4.16 -19.83
C PHE A 303 11.97 -3.97 -18.62
N GLY A 304 12.37 -3.10 -17.70
CA GLY A 304 11.66 -2.74 -16.46
C GLY A 304 11.14 -1.29 -16.47
N PRO A 305 11.51 -0.48 -15.46
CA PRO A 305 10.96 0.86 -15.26
C PRO A 305 11.29 1.86 -16.38
N LEU A 306 12.44 1.72 -17.05
CA LEU A 306 12.88 2.63 -18.11
C LEU A 306 12.55 2.11 -19.52
N LYS A 307 11.54 1.26 -19.66
CA LYS A 307 11.16 0.65 -20.94
C LYS A 307 10.75 1.70 -21.98
N PRO A 308 11.41 1.76 -23.18
CA PRO A 308 11.14 2.77 -24.20
C PRO A 308 9.99 2.43 -25.13
N VAL A 309 9.45 1.21 -25.06
CA VAL A 309 8.38 0.74 -25.98
C VAL A 309 7.12 1.56 -25.76
N GLY A 310 6.49 2.01 -26.86
CA GLY A 310 5.28 2.83 -26.85
C GLY A 310 5.54 4.33 -26.75
N PHE A 311 6.81 4.76 -26.88
CA PHE A 311 7.20 6.18 -26.91
C PHE A 311 7.94 6.53 -28.20
N THR A 312 7.77 7.79 -28.61
CA THR A 312 8.57 8.46 -29.64
C THR A 312 9.09 9.79 -29.03
N ASP A 313 10.37 10.03 -29.11
CA ASP A 313 10.99 11.29 -28.68
C ASP A 313 10.62 12.41 -29.66
N PRO A 314 9.92 13.48 -29.23
CA PRO A 314 9.50 14.56 -30.11
C PRO A 314 10.67 15.32 -30.77
N ARG A 315 11.86 15.30 -30.16
CA ARG A 315 13.06 15.96 -30.69
C ARG A 315 13.62 15.24 -31.89
N THR A 316 13.58 13.91 -31.88
CA THR A 316 14.21 13.09 -32.93
C THR A 316 13.20 12.40 -33.85
N GLY A 317 11.94 12.30 -33.43
CA GLY A 317 10.90 11.52 -34.13
C GLY A 317 11.14 10.01 -34.11
N LYS A 318 12.06 9.52 -33.23
CA LYS A 318 12.45 8.12 -33.11
C LYS A 318 12.13 7.58 -31.71
N ARG A 319 12.11 6.27 -31.58
CA ARG A 319 12.02 5.61 -30.29
C ARG A 319 13.30 5.88 -29.49
N PRO A 320 13.21 6.40 -28.25
CA PRO A 320 14.38 6.60 -27.40
C PRO A 320 15.02 5.26 -27.00
N TYR A 321 16.24 5.29 -26.50
CA TYR A 321 16.92 4.09 -25.99
C TYR A 321 16.35 3.65 -24.64
N ALA A 322 16.07 4.63 -23.76
CA ALA A 322 15.39 4.44 -22.49
C ALA A 322 14.49 5.65 -22.20
N VAL A 323 13.51 5.50 -21.30
CA VAL A 323 12.62 6.60 -20.87
C VAL A 323 12.37 6.52 -19.38
N VAL A 324 12.62 7.60 -18.67
CA VAL A 324 12.16 7.79 -17.29
C VAL A 324 10.79 8.44 -17.32
N GLN A 325 9.85 7.93 -16.53
CA GLN A 325 8.51 8.47 -16.39
C GLN A 325 8.34 9.16 -15.05
N LEU A 326 7.75 10.34 -15.06
CA LEU A 326 7.34 11.07 -13.88
C LEU A 326 5.82 11.14 -13.84
N ARG A 327 5.25 10.79 -12.70
CA ARG A 327 3.79 10.79 -12.47
C ARG A 327 3.43 11.91 -11.51
N GLN A 328 2.35 12.62 -11.81
CA GLN A 328 1.81 13.66 -10.93
C GLN A 328 1.53 13.08 -9.53
N ASP A 329 1.97 13.79 -8.48
CA ASP A 329 1.89 13.35 -7.09
C ASP A 329 0.82 14.11 -6.28
N ASN A 330 0.42 15.31 -6.73
CA ASN A 330 -0.61 16.12 -6.09
C ASN A 330 -1.59 16.73 -7.11
N SER A 331 -2.71 17.26 -6.63
CA SER A 331 -3.76 17.84 -7.50
C SER A 331 -3.35 19.15 -8.17
N GLU A 332 -2.45 19.93 -7.56
CA GLU A 332 -1.90 21.17 -8.11
C GLU A 332 -1.03 20.94 -9.34
N GLY A 333 -0.55 19.69 -9.54
CA GLY A 333 0.26 19.31 -10.69
C GLY A 333 1.67 19.95 -10.68
N ASN A 334 2.18 20.29 -9.51
CA ASN A 334 3.52 20.88 -9.32
C ASN A 334 4.54 19.89 -8.74
N LEU A 335 4.10 18.72 -8.25
CA LEU A 335 4.96 17.66 -7.72
C LEU A 335 4.85 16.38 -8.55
N PHE A 336 5.99 15.76 -8.83
CA PHE A 336 6.08 14.57 -9.67
C PHE A 336 6.92 13.46 -9.04
N ASN A 337 6.36 12.26 -8.95
CA ASN A 337 7.04 11.06 -8.46
C ASN A 337 7.80 10.36 -9.59
N MET A 338 9.03 9.97 -9.35
CA MET A 338 9.86 9.18 -10.28
C MET A 338 9.40 7.73 -10.30
N VAL A 339 8.73 7.30 -11.38
CA VAL A 339 8.14 5.96 -11.47
C VAL A 339 9.21 4.87 -11.56
N GLY A 340 9.21 3.95 -10.59
CA GLY A 340 10.16 2.83 -10.57
C GLY A 340 11.56 3.19 -10.06
N PHE A 341 11.71 4.36 -9.40
CA PHE A 341 12.96 4.83 -8.80
C PHE A 341 13.02 4.65 -7.28
N GLN A 342 12.40 3.61 -6.77
CA GLN A 342 12.65 3.18 -5.40
C GLN A 342 14.15 3.00 -5.21
N THR A 343 14.73 3.53 -4.12
CA THR A 343 16.18 3.55 -3.98
C THR A 343 16.65 3.53 -2.53
N ASN A 344 17.82 2.92 -2.30
CA ASN A 344 18.59 2.97 -1.05
C ASN A 344 19.87 3.82 -1.18
N LEU A 345 20.00 4.61 -2.25
CA LEU A 345 21.12 5.53 -2.40
C LEU A 345 21.13 6.59 -1.29
N LYS A 346 22.31 6.98 -0.84
CA LYS A 346 22.46 8.17 0.02
C LYS A 346 21.88 9.41 -0.66
N PHE A 347 21.33 10.36 0.09
CA PHE A 347 20.66 11.55 -0.48
C PHE A 347 21.53 12.33 -1.47
N GLY A 348 22.82 12.52 -1.14
CA GLY A 348 23.76 13.17 -2.05
C GLY A 348 23.96 12.43 -3.37
N GLU A 349 23.98 11.09 -3.31
CA GLU A 349 24.07 10.24 -4.48
C GLU A 349 22.79 10.23 -5.31
N GLN A 350 21.62 10.27 -4.67
CA GLN A 350 20.35 10.42 -5.41
C GLN A 350 20.35 11.68 -6.25
N LYS A 351 20.74 12.83 -5.65
CA LYS A 351 20.84 14.10 -6.38
C LYS A 351 21.87 13.98 -7.51
N ARG A 352 23.08 13.50 -7.24
CA ARG A 352 24.17 13.38 -8.21
C ARG A 352 23.80 12.48 -9.40
N VAL A 353 23.29 11.28 -9.11
CA VAL A 353 23.03 10.27 -10.14
C VAL A 353 21.78 10.59 -10.95
N PHE A 354 20.70 11.01 -10.27
CA PHE A 354 19.45 11.29 -10.99
C PHE A 354 19.51 12.59 -11.80
N SER A 355 20.38 13.52 -11.45
CA SER A 355 20.66 14.71 -12.29
C SER A 355 21.43 14.38 -13.58
N LEU A 356 21.92 13.16 -13.78
CA LEU A 356 22.47 12.70 -15.05
C LEU A 356 21.40 12.36 -16.09
N ILE A 357 20.14 12.27 -15.67
CA ILE A 357 19.01 12.02 -16.57
C ILE A 357 18.70 13.32 -17.32
N PRO A 358 18.74 13.33 -18.68
CA PRO A 358 18.44 14.51 -19.45
C PRO A 358 17.08 15.14 -19.08
N GLY A 359 17.13 16.43 -18.76
CA GLY A 359 15.97 17.18 -18.26
C GLY A 359 15.84 17.23 -16.74
N LEU A 360 16.73 16.56 -15.98
CA LEU A 360 16.81 16.62 -14.52
C LEU A 360 18.11 17.20 -14.00
N GLU A 361 18.92 17.86 -14.84
CA GLU A 361 20.22 18.41 -14.46
C GLU A 361 20.11 19.42 -13.31
N ASN A 362 19.00 20.14 -13.23
CA ASN A 362 18.72 21.15 -12.21
C ASN A 362 17.52 20.74 -11.33
N ALA A 363 17.18 19.46 -11.29
CA ALA A 363 15.99 18.98 -10.57
C ALA A 363 16.05 19.29 -9.06
N GLU A 364 14.94 19.80 -8.54
CA GLU A 364 14.74 20.03 -7.11
C GLU A 364 13.95 18.87 -6.52
N PHE A 365 14.62 18.11 -5.63
CA PHE A 365 14.04 16.97 -4.94
C PHE A 365 13.33 17.42 -3.67
N VAL A 366 12.01 17.45 -3.69
CA VAL A 366 11.18 17.80 -2.51
C VAL A 366 11.22 16.66 -1.49
N LYS A 367 11.28 15.41 -1.96
CA LYS A 367 11.43 14.24 -1.12
C LYS A 367 12.42 13.26 -1.77
N TYR A 368 13.38 12.78 -0.98
CA TYR A 368 14.30 11.73 -1.39
C TYR A 368 13.69 10.34 -1.17
N GLY A 369 14.14 9.38 -1.95
CA GLY A 369 13.84 7.98 -1.72
C GLY A 369 14.50 7.48 -0.44
N VAL A 370 13.81 6.59 0.28
CA VAL A 370 14.29 6.00 1.55
C VAL A 370 13.89 4.53 1.57
N MET A 371 14.79 3.67 2.05
CA MET A 371 14.49 2.26 2.30
C MET A 371 14.01 2.07 3.74
N HIS A 372 13.01 1.22 3.90
CA HIS A 372 12.46 0.85 5.21
C HIS A 372 12.48 -0.67 5.38
N ARG A 373 12.75 -1.11 6.60
CA ARG A 373 12.58 -2.50 7.02
C ARG A 373 11.11 -2.73 7.34
N ASN A 374 10.47 -3.59 6.58
CA ASN A 374 9.09 -3.98 6.78
C ASN A 374 9.02 -5.29 7.58
N THR A 375 8.05 -5.38 8.48
CA THR A 375 7.80 -6.57 9.30
C THR A 375 6.47 -7.18 8.91
N PHE A 376 6.41 -8.50 8.80
CA PHE A 376 5.18 -9.27 8.65
C PHE A 376 5.27 -10.56 9.47
N ILE A 377 4.12 -11.11 9.83
CA ILE A 377 4.01 -12.36 10.58
C ILE A 377 3.96 -13.57 9.64
N ASN A 378 4.30 -14.75 10.13
CA ASN A 378 4.12 -16.00 9.37
C ASN A 378 2.63 -16.39 9.31
N SER A 379 1.85 -15.62 8.55
CA SER A 379 0.39 -15.77 8.50
C SER A 379 -0.11 -17.18 8.19
N PRO A 380 0.52 -17.98 7.29
CA PRO A 380 0.06 -19.36 7.04
C PRO A 380 0.03 -20.25 8.27
N GLU A 381 0.93 -20.03 9.22
CA GLU A 381 0.94 -20.76 10.49
C GLU A 381 -0.02 -20.15 11.51
N LEU A 382 -0.15 -18.84 11.54
CA LEU A 382 -0.83 -18.08 12.59
C LEU A 382 -2.30 -17.79 12.29
N LEU A 383 -2.66 -17.47 11.04
CA LEU A 383 -3.98 -16.95 10.68
C LEU A 383 -4.82 -17.95 9.89
N ASP A 384 -6.13 -17.85 10.02
CA ASP A 384 -7.08 -18.45 9.10
C ASP A 384 -7.52 -17.49 7.98
N GLU A 385 -8.36 -17.93 7.06
CA GLU A 385 -8.84 -17.15 5.89
C GLU A 385 -9.67 -15.91 6.28
N THR A 386 -10.06 -15.77 7.55
CA THR A 386 -10.77 -14.61 8.09
C THR A 386 -9.85 -13.57 8.73
N TYR A 387 -8.53 -13.78 8.61
CA TYR A 387 -7.46 -13.00 9.28
C TYR A 387 -7.50 -13.12 10.81
N ASN A 388 -8.22 -14.10 11.35
CA ASN A 388 -8.29 -14.38 12.78
C ASN A 388 -7.08 -15.22 13.23
N LEU A 389 -6.55 -14.92 14.40
CA LEU A 389 -5.46 -15.69 15.02
C LEU A 389 -5.98 -17.06 15.46
N LYS A 390 -5.40 -18.15 14.93
CA LYS A 390 -5.84 -19.53 15.20
C LYS A 390 -5.82 -19.92 16.68
N THR A 391 -4.92 -19.30 17.46
CA THR A 391 -4.77 -19.56 18.89
C THR A 391 -5.62 -18.67 19.79
N ASN A 392 -6.20 -17.58 19.24
CA ASN A 392 -7.03 -16.65 20.01
C ASN A 392 -8.10 -16.00 19.13
N ASN A 393 -9.34 -16.42 19.27
CA ASN A 393 -10.47 -15.95 18.47
C ASN A 393 -10.75 -14.43 18.62
N ASN A 394 -10.30 -13.78 19.68
CA ASN A 394 -10.50 -12.34 19.89
C ASN A 394 -9.50 -11.47 19.13
N VAL A 395 -8.50 -12.06 18.46
CA VAL A 395 -7.43 -11.32 17.81
C VAL A 395 -7.48 -11.52 16.31
N PHE A 396 -7.51 -10.41 15.58
CA PHE A 396 -7.40 -10.35 14.13
C PHE A 396 -6.16 -9.54 13.74
N PHE A 397 -5.60 -9.85 12.57
CA PHE A 397 -4.56 -9.05 11.95
C PHE A 397 -5.07 -8.50 10.62
N ALA A 398 -4.58 -7.31 10.22
CA ALA A 398 -4.95 -6.73 8.94
C ALA A 398 -3.81 -5.86 8.37
N GLY A 399 -3.81 -5.67 7.05
CA GLY A 399 -2.80 -4.89 6.36
C GLY A 399 -1.52 -5.66 6.09
N GLN A 400 -0.49 -4.92 5.72
CA GLN A 400 0.77 -5.48 5.23
C GLN A 400 1.50 -6.37 6.25
N ILE A 401 1.23 -6.20 7.55
CA ILE A 401 1.74 -7.09 8.60
C ILE A 401 1.31 -8.55 8.41
N THR A 402 0.24 -8.81 7.67
CA THR A 402 -0.24 -10.17 7.35
C THR A 402 0.45 -10.80 6.15
N GLY A 403 1.37 -10.12 5.49
CA GLY A 403 1.98 -10.58 4.25
C GLY A 403 1.14 -10.34 3.00
N VAL A 404 0.07 -9.54 3.06
CA VAL A 404 -0.50 -8.93 1.85
C VAL A 404 0.35 -7.72 1.48
N GLU A 405 0.66 -7.53 0.19
CA GLU A 405 1.55 -6.47 -0.27
C GLU A 405 0.83 -5.51 -1.19
N GLY A 406 0.70 -4.26 -0.72
CA GLY A 406 0.09 -3.15 -1.45
C GLY A 406 -1.05 -2.46 -0.71
N TYR A 407 -1.41 -1.25 -1.17
CA TYR A 407 -2.43 -0.42 -0.53
C TYR A 407 -3.82 -1.04 -0.63
N VAL A 408 -4.20 -1.51 -1.83
CA VAL A 408 -5.53 -2.09 -2.09
C VAL A 408 -5.68 -3.41 -1.35
N GLU A 409 -4.63 -4.22 -1.31
CA GLU A 409 -4.56 -5.49 -0.58
C GLU A 409 -4.68 -5.27 0.94
N SER A 410 -4.03 -4.21 1.47
CA SER A 410 -4.16 -3.82 2.87
C SER A 410 -5.58 -3.39 3.22
N ILE A 411 -6.22 -2.59 2.37
CA ILE A 411 -7.64 -2.19 2.52
C ILE A 411 -8.53 -3.42 2.54
N ALA A 412 -8.34 -4.35 1.60
CA ALA A 412 -9.12 -5.58 1.52
C ALA A 412 -9.01 -6.44 2.78
N SER A 413 -7.80 -6.61 3.31
CA SER A 413 -7.59 -7.36 4.56
C SER A 413 -8.26 -6.69 5.76
N GLY A 414 -8.23 -5.35 5.85
CA GLY A 414 -8.92 -4.56 6.87
C GLY A 414 -10.44 -4.76 6.83
N LEU A 415 -11.02 -4.76 5.63
CA LEU A 415 -12.44 -5.03 5.41
C LEU A 415 -12.81 -6.46 5.88
N ILE A 416 -12.04 -7.48 5.47
CA ILE A 416 -12.33 -8.87 5.84
C ILE A 416 -12.22 -9.08 7.36
N ALA A 417 -11.14 -8.58 7.97
CA ALA A 417 -10.95 -8.66 9.41
C ALA A 417 -12.11 -7.99 10.17
N ALA A 418 -12.56 -6.82 9.70
CA ALA A 418 -13.68 -6.09 10.28
C ALA A 418 -15.00 -6.87 10.20
N LEU A 419 -15.35 -7.41 9.01
CA LEU A 419 -16.55 -8.19 8.83
C LEU A 419 -16.56 -9.40 9.78
N ASN A 420 -15.45 -10.11 9.87
CA ASN A 420 -15.35 -11.29 10.72
C ASN A 420 -15.28 -10.96 12.21
N ALA A 421 -14.66 -9.84 12.60
CA ALA A 421 -14.70 -9.33 13.97
C ALA A 421 -16.14 -9.00 14.42
N VAL A 422 -16.96 -8.43 13.53
CA VAL A 422 -18.39 -8.18 13.78
C VAL A 422 -19.15 -9.49 13.92
N MET A 423 -18.93 -10.47 13.02
CA MET A 423 -19.63 -11.76 13.02
C MET A 423 -19.27 -12.67 14.21
N MET A 424 -18.17 -12.38 14.92
CA MET A 424 -17.84 -13.08 16.17
C MET A 424 -18.97 -13.02 17.21
N TYR A 425 -19.79 -11.96 17.17
CA TYR A 425 -20.95 -11.82 18.04
C TYR A 425 -22.07 -12.85 17.74
N ASP A 426 -22.21 -13.27 16.47
CA ASP A 426 -23.22 -14.22 16.01
C ASP A 426 -22.66 -15.65 15.79
N LYS A 427 -21.34 -15.85 16.02
CA LYS A 427 -20.59 -17.10 15.79
C LYS A 427 -20.57 -17.57 14.33
N ASP A 428 -20.84 -16.67 13.40
CA ASP A 428 -20.74 -16.91 11.97
C ASP A 428 -19.39 -16.42 11.43
N ARG A 429 -19.06 -16.79 10.20
CA ARG A 429 -17.85 -16.38 9.51
C ARG A 429 -18.16 -15.94 8.09
N VAL A 430 -17.51 -14.87 7.65
CA VAL A 430 -17.54 -14.38 6.27
C VAL A 430 -16.29 -14.86 5.55
N ILE A 431 -16.45 -15.86 4.70
CA ILE A 431 -15.39 -16.40 3.85
C ILE A 431 -15.72 -16.06 2.40
N PHE A 432 -14.81 -15.33 1.76
CA PHE A 432 -14.97 -14.98 0.36
C PHE A 432 -14.56 -16.13 -0.57
N PRO A 433 -15.30 -16.36 -1.67
CA PRO A 433 -14.96 -17.41 -2.62
C PRO A 433 -13.54 -17.23 -3.20
N LYS A 434 -12.78 -18.31 -3.30
CA LYS A 434 -11.42 -18.30 -3.89
C LYS A 434 -11.37 -17.85 -5.35
N GLU A 435 -12.52 -17.81 -6.02
CA GLU A 435 -12.71 -17.30 -7.38
C GLU A 435 -12.69 -15.76 -7.44
N THR A 436 -12.86 -15.07 -6.30
CA THR A 436 -12.68 -13.63 -6.16
C THR A 436 -11.23 -13.29 -5.81
N MET A 437 -10.75 -12.09 -6.15
CA MET A 437 -9.39 -11.68 -5.82
C MET A 437 -9.20 -11.52 -4.30
N ILE A 438 -10.19 -10.96 -3.62
CA ILE A 438 -10.20 -10.81 -2.16
C ILE A 438 -10.16 -12.17 -1.46
N GLY A 439 -10.93 -13.16 -1.91
CA GLY A 439 -10.93 -14.51 -1.35
C GLY A 439 -9.64 -15.29 -1.67
N ALA A 440 -9.09 -15.11 -2.86
CA ALA A 440 -7.81 -15.73 -3.24
C ALA A 440 -6.64 -15.22 -2.39
N LEU A 441 -6.59 -13.92 -2.09
CA LEU A 441 -5.60 -13.34 -1.17
C LEU A 441 -5.77 -13.88 0.25
N SER A 442 -6.99 -13.94 0.77
CA SER A 442 -7.30 -14.50 2.10
C SER A 442 -6.83 -15.96 2.20
N LYS A 443 -7.11 -16.74 1.16
CA LYS A 443 -6.65 -18.12 1.08
C LYS A 443 -5.14 -18.24 1.02
N TYR A 444 -4.47 -17.36 0.26
CA TYR A 444 -3.01 -17.36 0.16
C TYR A 444 -2.34 -17.16 1.52
N ILE A 445 -2.76 -16.17 2.31
CA ILE A 445 -2.15 -15.87 3.61
C ILE A 445 -2.44 -16.94 4.67
N ALA A 446 -3.45 -17.78 4.48
CA ALA A 446 -3.84 -18.84 5.40
C ALA A 446 -3.37 -20.24 4.97
N THR A 447 -2.81 -20.38 3.75
CA THR A 447 -2.36 -21.67 3.22
C THR A 447 -0.91 -21.96 3.63
N PRO A 448 -0.61 -23.07 4.32
CA PRO A 448 0.74 -23.44 4.72
C PRO A 448 1.73 -23.38 3.56
N ASN A 449 2.82 -22.61 3.74
CA ASN A 449 3.85 -22.40 2.74
C ASN A 449 5.22 -22.26 3.42
N LYS A 450 6.16 -23.15 3.12
CA LYS A 450 7.51 -23.13 3.70
C LYS A 450 8.33 -21.88 3.33
N ASN A 451 8.01 -21.28 2.18
CA ASN A 451 8.66 -20.07 1.66
C ASN A 451 7.63 -18.96 1.53
N PHE A 452 6.91 -18.66 2.62
CA PHE A 452 5.92 -17.61 2.62
C PHE A 452 6.57 -16.25 2.31
N GLN A 453 6.03 -15.57 1.31
CA GLN A 453 6.48 -14.26 0.87
C GLN A 453 5.29 -13.31 0.78
N PRO A 454 5.47 -12.01 0.98
CA PRO A 454 4.40 -11.04 0.75
C PRO A 454 3.80 -11.18 -0.66
N MET A 455 2.48 -11.01 -0.75
CA MET A 455 1.73 -11.27 -1.99
C MET A 455 0.84 -10.08 -2.35
N ASN A 456 0.99 -9.60 -3.58
CA ASN A 456 0.05 -8.65 -4.16
C ASN A 456 -0.97 -9.34 -5.07
N ALA A 457 -2.07 -8.62 -5.34
CA ALA A 457 -3.11 -9.10 -6.24
C ALA A 457 -2.53 -9.46 -7.61
N ASN A 458 -2.68 -10.71 -8.02
CA ASN A 458 -2.30 -11.20 -9.33
C ASN A 458 -3.20 -12.37 -9.76
N PHE A 459 -3.41 -12.53 -11.07
CA PHE A 459 -4.27 -13.59 -11.60
C PHE A 459 -3.72 -15.01 -11.41
N GLY A 460 -2.45 -15.14 -10.99
CA GLY A 460 -1.83 -16.44 -10.72
C GLY A 460 -2.38 -17.14 -9.47
N ILE A 461 -2.91 -16.38 -8.51
CA ILE A 461 -3.52 -16.94 -7.29
C ILE A 461 -4.98 -17.35 -7.45
N LEU A 462 -5.64 -16.94 -8.54
CA LEU A 462 -7.01 -17.38 -8.84
C LEU A 462 -7.03 -18.81 -9.38
N PRO A 463 -8.07 -19.59 -9.07
CA PRO A 463 -8.30 -20.90 -9.70
C PRO A 463 -8.35 -20.79 -11.22
N GLN A 464 -7.75 -21.74 -11.92
CA GLN A 464 -7.75 -21.77 -13.36
C GLN A 464 -9.18 -21.86 -13.93
N LEU A 465 -9.36 -21.40 -15.17
CA LEU A 465 -10.59 -21.62 -15.93
C LEU A 465 -10.63 -23.09 -16.37
N GLU A 466 -11.82 -23.67 -16.48
CA GLU A 466 -12.00 -25.04 -16.98
C GLU A 466 -11.50 -25.20 -18.41
N GLU A 467 -11.70 -24.18 -19.23
CA GLU A 467 -11.20 -24.14 -20.61
C GLU A 467 -9.81 -23.51 -20.73
N ARG A 468 -8.96 -24.05 -21.61
CA ARG A 468 -7.64 -23.50 -21.91
C ARG A 468 -7.74 -22.35 -22.91
N ILE A 469 -7.52 -21.12 -22.43
CA ILE A 469 -7.51 -19.90 -23.26
C ILE A 469 -6.07 -19.49 -23.51
N LYS A 470 -5.66 -19.41 -24.81
CA LYS A 470 -4.31 -18.99 -25.22
C LYS A 470 -4.14 -17.48 -25.19
N ASP A 471 -5.17 -16.74 -25.56
CA ASP A 471 -5.15 -15.27 -25.52
C ASP A 471 -5.16 -14.78 -24.07
N LYS A 472 -4.09 -14.09 -23.68
CA LYS A 472 -3.89 -13.62 -22.31
C LYS A 472 -4.94 -12.59 -21.90
N LYS A 473 -5.31 -11.68 -22.81
CA LYS A 473 -6.28 -10.63 -22.51
C LYS A 473 -7.67 -11.23 -22.30
N LEU A 474 -8.08 -12.13 -23.18
CA LEU A 474 -9.35 -12.85 -23.06
C LEU A 474 -9.39 -13.71 -21.79
N LYS A 475 -8.28 -14.41 -21.48
CA LYS A 475 -8.17 -15.19 -20.22
C LYS A 475 -8.40 -14.31 -19.00
N TYR A 476 -7.76 -13.15 -18.94
CA TYR A 476 -7.87 -12.24 -17.79
C TYR A 476 -9.26 -11.59 -17.69
N THR A 477 -9.88 -11.26 -18.82
CA THR A 477 -11.28 -10.80 -18.86
C THR A 477 -12.21 -11.85 -18.25
N LYS A 478 -12.13 -13.12 -18.71
CA LYS A 478 -12.98 -14.20 -18.18
C LYS A 478 -12.75 -14.49 -16.70
N LEU A 479 -11.51 -14.39 -16.23
CA LEU A 479 -11.21 -14.52 -14.78
C LEU A 479 -11.85 -13.38 -13.98
N ALA A 480 -11.78 -12.15 -14.48
CA ALA A 480 -12.39 -10.99 -13.83
C ALA A 480 -13.93 -11.09 -13.83
N ASP A 481 -14.55 -11.43 -14.96
CA ASP A 481 -16.01 -11.58 -15.08
C ASP A 481 -16.52 -12.67 -14.11
N ARG A 482 -15.79 -13.80 -14.02
CA ARG A 482 -16.09 -14.86 -13.05
C ARG A 482 -16.03 -14.33 -11.61
N ALA A 483 -14.97 -13.62 -11.27
CA ALA A 483 -14.80 -13.08 -9.92
C ALA A 483 -15.94 -12.13 -9.53
N ILE A 484 -16.29 -11.19 -10.40
CA ILE A 484 -17.40 -10.24 -10.18
C ILE A 484 -18.74 -10.98 -10.01
N LYS A 485 -18.99 -12.03 -10.80
CA LYS A 485 -20.19 -12.85 -10.65
C LYS A 485 -20.26 -13.54 -9.27
N TYR A 486 -19.14 -14.12 -8.80
CA TYR A 486 -19.06 -14.70 -7.46
C TYR A 486 -19.22 -13.66 -6.36
N MET A 487 -18.65 -12.47 -6.55
CA MET A 487 -18.81 -11.36 -5.62
C MET A 487 -20.27 -10.94 -5.49
N GLY A 488 -21.01 -10.81 -6.60
CA GLY A 488 -22.44 -10.48 -6.57
C GLY A 488 -23.27 -11.49 -5.75
N ASN A 489 -22.97 -12.77 -5.86
CA ASN A 489 -23.62 -13.80 -5.05
C ASN A 489 -23.26 -13.66 -3.56
N THR A 490 -22.00 -13.33 -3.26
CA THR A 490 -21.53 -13.13 -1.89
C THR A 490 -22.19 -11.92 -1.24
N MET A 491 -22.37 -10.82 -1.98
CA MET A 491 -23.05 -9.62 -1.48
C MET A 491 -24.50 -9.91 -1.09
N ASN A 492 -25.25 -10.64 -1.93
CA ASN A 492 -26.61 -11.05 -1.59
C ASN A 492 -26.67 -11.85 -0.28
N ASN A 493 -25.66 -12.66 0.00
CA ASN A 493 -25.55 -13.39 1.26
C ASN A 493 -25.19 -12.45 2.42
N LEU A 494 -24.28 -11.49 2.21
CA LEU A 494 -23.90 -10.50 3.23
C LEU A 494 -25.08 -9.61 3.63
N ASP A 495 -25.89 -9.16 2.66
CA ASP A 495 -27.10 -8.36 2.93
C ASP A 495 -28.13 -9.11 3.78
N ASN A 496 -28.13 -10.44 3.76
CA ASN A 496 -28.96 -11.27 4.61
C ASN A 496 -28.37 -11.51 6.01
N LEU A 497 -27.03 -11.36 6.17
CA LEU A 497 -26.33 -11.54 7.44
C LEU A 497 -26.31 -10.26 8.28
N PHE A 498 -26.28 -9.11 7.66
CA PHE A 498 -26.24 -7.78 8.28
C PHE A 498 -27.55 -7.02 8.08
#